data_e808f78ada542bd76f51e74fe9459efe
#
_entry.id   e808f78ada542bd76f51e74fe9459efe
#
_cell.length_a   1.000
_cell.length_b   1.000
_cell.length_c   1.000
_cell.angle_alpha   90.00
_cell.angle_beta   90.00
_cell.angle_gamma   90.00
#
_symmetry.space_group_name_H-M   'P 1'
#
loop_
_entity.id
_entity.type
_entity.pdbx_description
1 polymer ?
#
loop_
_entity_poly.entity_id
_entity_poly.type
_entity_poly.pdbx_seq_one_letter_code
_entity_poly.pdbx_strand_id
1 'polypeptide(L)' 'GHVSTSLLQRRFNIGFNKAARYMDQLDRDGLVGPAPGAGKPRPVIMH' A
#
# COMPACT_ATOMS: atom_id res chain seq x y z
N GLY A 1 -2.56 9.49 6.88
CA GLY A 1 -1.34 9.00 6.31
C GLY A 1 -1.50 8.40 4.94
N HIS A 2 -0.40 8.10 4.35
CA HIS A 2 -0.34 7.50 3.02
C HIS A 2 0.55 6.27 3.05
N VAL A 3 0.26 5.31 2.18
CA VAL A 3 1.07 4.10 2.03
C VAL A 3 1.34 3.86 0.55
N SER A 4 2.53 3.36 0.24
CA SER A 4 2.90 2.97 -1.12
C SER A 4 3.61 1.63 -1.07
N THR A 5 3.69 0.97 -2.23
CA THR A 5 4.43 -0.29 -2.34
C THR A 5 5.90 -0.09 -1.93
N SER A 6 6.50 1.03 -2.37
CA SER A 6 7.88 1.36 -1.99
C SER A 6 8.04 1.53 -0.49
N LEU A 7 7.07 2.18 0.15
CA LEU A 7 7.09 2.36 1.59
C LEU A 7 7.07 1.02 2.31
N LEU A 8 6.20 0.10 1.86
CA LEU A 8 6.10 -1.22 2.45
C LEU A 8 7.40 -2.00 2.29
N GLN A 9 8.02 -1.91 1.12
CA GLN A 9 9.31 -2.57 0.87
C GLN A 9 10.36 -2.13 1.86
N ARG A 10 10.44 -0.83 2.11
CA ARG A 10 11.45 -0.24 2.98
C ARG A 10 11.14 -0.48 4.45
N ARG A 11 9.87 -0.37 4.80
CA ARG A 11 9.45 -0.49 6.21
C ARG A 11 9.60 -1.92 6.73
N PHE A 12 9.28 -2.90 5.89
CA PHE A 12 9.28 -4.31 6.29
C PHE A 12 10.44 -5.09 5.69
N ASN A 13 11.31 -4.42 4.94
CA ASN A 13 12.45 -5.05 4.29
C ASN A 13 12.03 -6.28 3.46
N ILE A 14 11.05 -6.09 2.60
CA ILE A 14 10.49 -7.13 1.76
C ILE A 14 10.63 -6.77 0.28
N GLY A 15 10.48 -7.77 -0.59
CA GLY A 15 10.55 -7.56 -2.02
C GLY A 15 9.28 -6.90 -2.56
N PHE A 16 9.35 -6.44 -3.81
CA PHE A 16 8.24 -5.78 -4.48
C PHE A 16 6.99 -6.65 -4.53
N ASN A 17 7.14 -7.92 -4.92
CA ASN A 17 5.99 -8.82 -5.05
C ASN A 17 5.24 -8.98 -3.73
N LYS A 18 5.97 -9.10 -2.64
CA LYS A 18 5.36 -9.25 -1.33
C LYS A 18 4.69 -7.96 -0.88
N ALA A 19 5.33 -6.82 -1.15
CA ALA A 19 4.75 -5.52 -0.84
C ALA A 19 3.46 -5.29 -1.63
N ALA A 20 3.43 -5.71 -2.89
CA ALA A 20 2.24 -5.60 -3.72
C ALA A 20 1.09 -6.44 -3.17
N ARG A 21 1.38 -7.63 -2.65
CA ARG A 21 0.36 -8.48 -2.03
C ARG A 21 -0.22 -7.83 -0.78
N TYR A 22 0.63 -7.22 0.02
CA TYR A 22 0.16 -6.49 1.21
C TYR A 22 -0.75 -5.33 0.80
N MET A 23 -0.38 -4.62 -0.27
CA MET A 23 -1.20 -3.52 -0.76
C MET A 23 -2.57 -4.02 -1.22
N ASP A 24 -2.62 -5.15 -1.93
CA ASP A 24 -3.88 -5.77 -2.35
C ASP A 24 -4.73 -6.16 -1.15
N GLN A 25 -4.11 -6.69 -0.10
CA GLN A 25 -4.82 -7.07 1.11
C GLN A 25 -5.42 -5.84 1.80
N LEU A 26 -4.65 -4.77 1.88
CA LEU A 26 -5.14 -3.52 2.46
C LEU A 26 -6.32 -2.95 1.66
N ASP A 27 -6.24 -3.08 0.34
CA ASP A 27 -7.32 -2.63 -0.54
C ASP A 27 -8.59 -3.44 -0.33
N ARG A 28 -8.46 -4.76 -0.22
CA ARG A 28 -9.60 -5.64 0.04
C ARG A 28 -10.26 -5.35 1.37
N ASP A 29 -9.47 -5.05 2.37
CA ASP A 29 -9.97 -4.75 3.70
C ASP A 29 -10.53 -3.32 3.82
N GLY A 30 -10.42 -2.54 2.75
CA GLY A 30 -10.90 -1.17 2.75
C GLY A 30 -10.08 -0.23 3.60
N LEU A 31 -8.82 -0.57 3.83
CA LEU A 31 -7.92 0.23 4.69
C LEU A 31 -7.15 1.29 3.92
N VAL A 32 -7.16 1.23 2.60
CA VAL A 32 -6.51 2.22 1.75
C VAL A 32 -7.46 2.64 0.64
N GLY A 33 -7.37 3.90 0.26
CA GLY A 33 -8.14 4.42 -0.86
C GLY A 33 -7.48 4.14 -2.20
N PRO A 34 -8.12 4.54 -3.30
CA PRO A 34 -7.57 4.35 -4.63
C PRO A 34 -6.31 5.18 -4.84
N ALA A 35 -5.35 4.63 -5.58
CA ALA A 35 -4.14 5.35 -5.94
C ALA A 35 -4.51 6.48 -6.92
N PRO A 36 -3.99 7.70 -6.71
CA PRO A 36 -4.23 8.80 -7.64
C PRO A 36 -3.51 8.59 -8.98
N GLY A 37 -2.57 7.65 -9.02
CA GLY A 37 -1.84 7.29 -10.23
C GLY A 37 -0.94 6.11 -9.95
N ALA A 38 -0.38 5.51 -10.99
CA ALA A 38 0.51 4.36 -10.85
C ALA A 38 1.75 4.75 -10.03
N GLY A 39 2.08 3.94 -9.04
CA GLY A 39 3.26 4.17 -8.21
C GLY A 39 3.16 5.29 -7.20
N LYS A 40 1.99 5.95 -7.10
CA LYS A 40 1.81 7.03 -6.14
C LYS A 40 1.26 6.51 -4.81
N PRO A 41 1.56 7.19 -3.69
CA PRO A 41 1.04 6.77 -2.39
C PRO A 41 -0.49 6.77 -2.35
N ARG A 42 -1.05 5.82 -1.63
CA ARG A 42 -2.49 5.70 -1.46
C ARG A 42 -2.86 6.20 -0.06
N PRO A 43 -3.98 6.90 0.09
CA PRO A 43 -4.40 7.34 1.41
C PRO A 43 -4.80 6.16 2.29
N VAL A 44 -4.43 6.22 3.55
CA VAL A 44 -4.84 5.22 4.53
C VAL A 44 -6.20 5.65 5.10
N ILE A 45 -7.15 4.73 5.03
CA ILE A 45 -8.50 4.94 5.56
C ILE A 45 -8.58 4.22 6.90
N MET A 46 -8.79 4.99 7.96
CA MET A 46 -8.92 4.45 9.31
C MET A 46 -10.39 4.35 9.69
N HIS A 47 -10.80 3.19 10.13
CA HIS A 47 -12.17 2.94 10.58
C HIS A 47 -12.26 2.86 12.09
#